data_aaff34b5b946554b56f7a7516f2deaad
#
_entry.id   aaff34b5b946554b56f7a7516f2deaad
#
_cell.length_a   1.000
_cell.length_b   1.000
_cell.length_c   1.000
_cell.angle_alpha   90.00
_cell.angle_beta   90.00
_cell.angle_gamma   90.00
#
_symmetry.space_group_name_H-M   'P 1'
#
loop_
_entity.id
_entity.type
_entity.pdbx_description
1 polymer ?
#
loop_
_entity_poly.entity_id
_entity_poly.type
_entity_poly.pdbx_seq_one_letter_code
_entity_poly.pdbx_strand_id
1 'polypeptide(L)' 'MNISDQIKVLCVRSNISQAELARRIGISPQSLSAKMKRESFTIQDLETIADTVGAKFERKFVLYNGDTI' A
#
# COMPACT_ATOMS: atom_id res chain seq x y z
N MET A 1 4.99 6.89 -10.38
CA MET A 1 5.32 6.14 -9.15
C MET A 1 4.44 4.91 -9.10
N ASN A 2 5.03 3.73 -9.01
CA ASN A 2 4.26 2.49 -8.93
C ASN A 2 3.80 2.24 -7.48
N ILE A 3 2.98 1.19 -7.27
CA ILE A 3 2.44 0.88 -5.94
C ILE A 3 3.55 0.60 -4.93
N SER A 4 4.59 -0.13 -5.32
CA SER A 4 5.70 -0.43 -4.41
C SER A 4 6.40 0.85 -3.96
N ASP A 5 6.62 1.79 -4.87
CA ASP A 5 7.22 3.09 -4.54
C ASP A 5 6.29 3.88 -3.62
N GLN A 6 4.98 3.86 -3.87
CA GLN A 6 4.01 4.55 -3.01
C GLN A 6 4.03 3.99 -1.60
N ILE A 7 4.14 2.65 -1.45
CA ILE A 7 4.22 2.02 -0.13
C ILE A 7 5.52 2.43 0.58
N LYS A 8 6.64 2.50 -0.15
CA LYS A 8 7.90 2.95 0.43
C LYS A 8 7.80 4.38 0.97
N VAL A 9 7.20 5.28 0.17
CA VAL A 9 6.98 6.67 0.59
C VAL A 9 6.05 6.71 1.81
N LEU A 10 5.00 5.90 1.81
CA LEU A 10 4.06 5.82 2.93
C LEU A 10 4.79 5.42 4.20
N CYS A 11 5.65 4.43 4.14
CA CYS A 11 6.44 4.00 5.30
C CYS A 11 7.34 5.13 5.82
N VAL A 12 8.03 5.83 4.92
CA VAL A 12 8.89 6.95 5.30
C VAL A 12 8.07 8.03 5.99
N ARG A 13 6.95 8.43 5.41
CA ARG A 13 6.09 9.47 5.99
C ARG A 13 5.43 9.04 7.30
N SER A 14 5.22 7.74 7.47
CA SER A 14 4.63 7.18 8.69
C SER A 14 5.69 6.84 9.74
N ASN A 15 6.96 7.06 9.42
CA ASN A 15 8.09 6.83 10.30
C ASN A 15 8.17 5.38 10.79
N ILE A 16 7.93 4.43 9.88
CA ILE A 16 8.08 3.01 10.18
C ILE A 16 8.93 2.36 9.10
N SER A 17 9.55 1.23 9.44
CA SER A 17 10.28 0.42 8.47
C SER A 17 9.31 -0.48 7.71
N GLN A 18 9.74 -0.98 6.55
CA GLN A 18 8.96 -1.97 5.82
C GLN A 18 8.78 -3.25 6.63
N ALA A 19 9.80 -3.63 7.41
CA ALA A 19 9.70 -4.80 8.30
C ALA A 19 8.62 -4.59 9.36
N GLU A 20 8.52 -3.38 9.91
CA GLU A 20 7.47 -3.07 10.88
C GLU A 20 6.09 -3.10 10.23
N LEU A 21 5.98 -2.56 9.01
CA LEU A 21 4.72 -2.63 8.26
C LEU A 21 4.29 -4.08 8.07
N ALA A 22 5.22 -4.96 7.66
CA ALA A 22 4.93 -6.37 7.47
C ALA A 22 4.38 -7.00 8.75
N ARG A 23 5.02 -6.74 9.89
CA ARG A 23 4.56 -7.25 11.18
C ARG A 23 3.16 -6.79 11.51
N ARG A 24 2.87 -5.51 11.27
CA ARG A 24 1.56 -4.93 11.60
C ARG A 24 0.43 -5.52 10.75
N ILE A 25 0.71 -5.84 9.50
CA ILE A 25 -0.29 -6.45 8.62
C ILE A 25 -0.29 -7.97 8.67
N GLY A 26 0.56 -8.57 9.52
CA GLY A 26 0.53 -9.99 9.81
C GLY A 26 1.26 -10.89 8.83
N ILE A 27 2.25 -10.36 8.11
CA ILE A 27 3.08 -11.16 7.20
C ILE A 27 4.56 -11.00 7.56
N SER A 28 5.40 -11.89 7.03
CA SER A 28 6.83 -11.78 7.26
C SER A 28 7.42 -10.65 6.40
N PRO A 29 8.54 -10.04 6.85
CA PRO A 29 9.24 -9.05 6.01
C PRO A 29 9.63 -9.59 4.64
N GLN A 30 9.97 -10.88 4.55
CA GLN A 30 10.31 -11.53 3.28
C GLN A 30 9.09 -11.59 2.35
N SER A 31 7.92 -11.90 2.92
CA SER A 31 6.68 -11.94 2.15
C SER A 31 6.32 -10.56 1.60
N LEU A 32 6.47 -9.52 2.42
CA LEU A 32 6.23 -8.15 1.96
C LEU A 32 7.22 -7.77 0.86
N SER A 33 8.50 -8.11 1.05
CA SER A 33 9.54 -7.82 0.06
C SER A 33 9.23 -8.49 -1.27
N ALA A 34 8.75 -9.74 -1.25
CA ALA A 34 8.35 -10.45 -2.46
C ALA A 34 7.16 -9.78 -3.15
N LYS A 35 6.15 -9.37 -2.38
CA LYS A 35 4.99 -8.63 -2.92
C LYS A 35 5.42 -7.31 -3.55
N MET A 36 6.37 -6.62 -2.92
CA MET A 36 6.90 -5.35 -3.44
C MET A 36 7.59 -5.54 -4.79
N LYS A 37 8.39 -6.59 -4.92
CA LYS A 37 9.10 -6.90 -6.18
C LYS A 37 8.15 -7.25 -7.31
N ARG A 38 7.09 -7.99 -7.01
CA ARG A 38 6.10 -8.44 -8.01
C ARG A 38 4.98 -7.44 -8.21
N GLU A 39 4.87 -6.47 -7.31
CA GLU A 39 3.74 -5.54 -7.25
C GLU A 39 2.41 -6.30 -7.18
N SER A 40 2.39 -7.40 -6.42
CA SER A 40 1.24 -8.30 -6.32
C SER A 40 0.39 -7.95 -5.11
N PHE A 41 -0.19 -6.75 -5.11
CA PHE A 41 -1.09 -6.30 -4.05
C PHE A 41 -2.53 -6.30 -4.53
N THR A 42 -3.41 -6.85 -3.71
CA THR A 42 -4.85 -6.73 -3.94
C THR A 42 -5.32 -5.39 -3.37
N ILE A 43 -6.52 -4.97 -3.75
CA ILE A 43 -7.12 -3.78 -3.15
C ILE A 43 -7.25 -3.96 -1.63
N GLN A 44 -7.62 -5.17 -1.19
CA GLN A 44 -7.71 -5.48 0.25
C GLN A 44 -6.37 -5.27 0.94
N ASP A 45 -5.28 -5.71 0.32
CA ASP A 45 -3.92 -5.51 0.87
C ASP A 45 -3.63 -4.02 1.06
N LEU A 46 -3.97 -3.21 0.05
CA LEU A 46 -3.69 -1.78 0.08
C LEU A 46 -4.52 -1.06 1.14
N GLU A 47 -5.78 -1.47 1.30
CA GLU A 47 -6.63 -0.93 2.35
C GLU A 47 -6.10 -1.27 3.74
N THR A 48 -5.66 -2.51 3.93
CA THR A 48 -5.06 -2.96 5.19
C THR A 48 -3.78 -2.18 5.50
N ILE A 49 -2.93 -1.99 4.50
CA ILE A 49 -1.71 -1.20 4.66
C ILE A 49 -2.04 0.23 5.08
N ALA A 50 -3.00 0.85 4.41
CA ALA A 50 -3.42 2.22 4.75
C ALA A 50 -3.95 2.31 6.17
N ASP A 51 -4.84 1.40 6.56
CA ASP A 51 -5.42 1.39 7.91
C ASP A 51 -4.34 1.29 8.98
N THR A 52 -3.30 0.50 8.72
CA THR A 52 -2.22 0.25 9.67
C THR A 52 -1.47 1.53 10.07
N VAL A 53 -1.39 2.50 9.15
CA VAL A 53 -0.67 3.75 9.38
C VAL A 53 -1.60 4.95 9.52
N GLY A 54 -2.90 4.71 9.68
CA GLY A 54 -3.87 5.79 9.84
C GLY A 54 -4.13 6.57 8.58
N ALA A 55 -3.89 5.97 7.42
CA ALA A 55 -4.14 6.57 6.12
C ALA A 55 -5.37 5.97 5.48
N LYS A 56 -5.74 6.47 4.32
CA LYS A 56 -6.85 5.95 3.53
C LYS A 56 -6.35 5.69 2.12
N PHE A 57 -6.63 4.50 1.59
CA PHE A 57 -6.34 4.20 0.21
C PHE A 57 -7.56 4.54 -0.63
N GLU A 58 -7.44 5.53 -1.50
CA GLU A 58 -8.53 5.92 -2.38
C GLU A 58 -8.29 5.37 -3.78
N ARG A 59 -9.37 4.92 -4.41
CA ARG A 59 -9.35 4.43 -5.76
C ARG A 59 -10.62 4.84 -6.49
N LYS A 60 -10.49 5.13 -7.78
CA LYS A 60 -11.64 5.56 -8.56
C LYS A 60 -11.37 5.39 -10.05
N PHE A 61 -12.44 5.26 -10.81
CA PHE A 61 -12.37 5.46 -12.25
C PHE A 61 -12.75 6.90 -12.55
N VAL A 62 -12.01 7.51 -13.46
CA VAL A 62 -12.32 8.85 -13.96
C VAL A 62 -12.80 8.69 -15.40
N LEU A 63 -14.05 9.03 -15.65
CA LEU A 63 -14.64 8.91 -16.98
C LEU A 63 -14.22 10.11 -17.83
N TYR A 64 -14.38 9.97 -19.15
CA TYR A 64 -13.96 11.03 -20.08
C TYR A 64 -14.70 12.35 -19.85
N ASN A 65 -15.94 12.28 -19.33
CA ASN A 65 -16.72 13.49 -19.01
C ASN A 65 -16.34 14.13 -17.67
N GLY A 66 -15.37 13.54 -16.95
CA GLY A 66 -14.93 14.05 -15.67
C GLY A 66 -15.61 13.41 -14.46
N ASP A 67 -16.64 12.59 -14.66
CA ASP A 67 -17.29 11.89 -13.56
C ASP A 67 -16.37 10.82 -12.99
N THR A 68 -16.56 10.46 -11.72
CA THR A 68 -15.78 9.43 -11.03
C THR A 68 -16.71 8.37 -10.46
N ILE A 69 -16.20 7.14 -10.46
CA ILE A 69 -16.84 6.01 -9.78
C ILE A 69 -15.84 5.25 -8.94
#